data_53dae70337d407f49619fcada4470c34
#
_entry.id   53dae70337d407f49619fcada4470c34
#
_cell.length_a   1.000
_cell.length_b   1.000
_cell.length_c   1.000
_cell.angle_alpha   90.00
_cell.angle_beta   90.00
_cell.angle_gamma   90.00
#
_symmetry.space_group_name_H-M   'P 1'
#
loop_
_entity.id
_entity.type
_entity.pdbx_description
1 polymer ?
#
loop_
_entity_poly.entity_id
_entity_poly.type
_entity_poly.pdbx_seq_one_letter_code
_entity_poly.pdbx_strand_id
1 'polypeptide(L)'
;DWAVSLIGAATERYGVPRENVTYLAEKVELDPALITDRSTKDNVAAAISAIAERSTSADHVAIVVFGHGSFTDAARINLPGRDPSAEDFSGFLSQLDGQHVTFVNAASASGPFVEALSAEGRVVMTATKTGRQWNAAVFGGHFVDAFTDGEEEADANKDERVSMLEAFTYARLKVADEFEADGTMQTEHALLDDNGDGVGDGFSTGW
;
A
#
# COMPACT_ATOMS: atom_id res chain seq x y z
N ASP A 1 -1.14 -15.30 4.38
CA ASP A 1 -0.23 -14.30 3.79
C ASP A 1 -1.05 -13.19 3.15
N TRP A 2 -0.90 -11.96 3.64
CA TRP A 2 -1.69 -10.80 3.22
C TRP A 2 -1.63 -10.56 1.71
N ALA A 3 -0.44 -10.66 1.11
CA ALA A 3 -0.28 -10.43 -0.33
C ALA A 3 -1.04 -11.48 -1.14
N VAL A 4 -0.97 -12.75 -0.76
CA VAL A 4 -1.69 -13.85 -1.43
C VAL A 4 -3.21 -13.64 -1.33
N SER A 5 -3.72 -13.28 -0.15
CA SER A 5 -5.14 -13.01 0.06
C SER A 5 -5.62 -11.81 -0.77
N LEU A 6 -4.84 -10.72 -0.82
CA LEU A 6 -5.16 -9.55 -1.63
C LEU A 6 -5.16 -9.87 -3.15
N ILE A 7 -4.17 -10.65 -3.62
CA ILE A 7 -4.10 -11.10 -5.02
C ILE A 7 -5.31 -11.97 -5.35
N GLY A 8 -5.70 -12.88 -4.45
CA GLY A 8 -6.91 -13.69 -4.61
C GLY A 8 -8.16 -12.83 -4.76
N ALA A 9 -8.38 -11.88 -3.85
CA ALA A 9 -9.50 -10.96 -3.92
C ALA A 9 -9.47 -10.14 -5.23
N ALA A 10 -8.31 -9.57 -5.59
CA ALA A 10 -8.16 -8.76 -6.80
C ALA A 10 -8.51 -9.55 -8.07
N THR A 11 -8.05 -10.79 -8.18
CA THR A 11 -8.23 -11.59 -9.41
C THR A 11 -9.60 -12.27 -9.48
N GLU A 12 -10.07 -12.87 -8.38
CA GLU A 12 -11.27 -13.68 -8.37
C GLU A 12 -12.55 -12.85 -8.25
N ARG A 13 -12.47 -11.73 -7.53
CA ARG A 13 -13.63 -10.90 -7.19
C ARG A 13 -13.67 -9.60 -7.96
N TYR A 14 -12.55 -8.89 -8.05
CA TYR A 14 -12.47 -7.59 -8.74
C TYR A 14 -12.10 -7.73 -10.22
N GLY A 15 -11.83 -8.94 -10.69
CA GLY A 15 -11.61 -9.25 -12.10
C GLY A 15 -10.31 -8.70 -12.67
N VAL A 16 -9.31 -8.45 -11.82
CA VAL A 16 -7.97 -8.05 -12.28
C VAL A 16 -7.32 -9.24 -12.99
N PRO A 17 -6.97 -9.13 -14.29
CA PRO A 17 -6.31 -10.21 -15.00
C PRO A 17 -5.01 -10.62 -14.31
N ARG A 18 -4.74 -11.92 -14.16
CA ARG A 18 -3.54 -12.42 -13.45
C ARG A 18 -2.25 -11.89 -14.08
N GLU A 19 -2.21 -11.72 -15.38
CA GLU A 19 -1.08 -11.14 -16.12
C GLU A 19 -0.81 -9.68 -15.78
N ASN A 20 -1.77 -8.98 -15.18
CA ASN A 20 -1.61 -7.61 -14.68
C ASN A 20 -1.12 -7.54 -13.23
N VAL A 21 -0.99 -8.68 -12.57
CA VAL A 21 -0.47 -8.75 -11.20
C VAL A 21 1.00 -9.12 -11.21
N THR A 22 1.84 -8.25 -10.63
CA THR A 22 3.25 -8.52 -10.35
C THR A 22 3.44 -8.67 -8.86
N TYR A 23 3.85 -9.83 -8.40
CA TYR A 23 4.12 -10.11 -7.00
C TYR A 23 5.61 -10.33 -6.76
N LEU A 24 6.22 -9.45 -5.97
CA LEU A 24 7.61 -9.56 -5.54
C LEU A 24 7.65 -9.96 -4.06
N ALA A 25 8.46 -10.95 -3.71
CA ALA A 25 8.61 -11.43 -2.34
C ALA A 25 10.07 -11.63 -1.95
N GLU A 26 10.35 -11.79 -0.66
CA GLU A 26 11.72 -12.03 -0.19
C GLU A 26 12.32 -13.32 -0.77
N LYS A 27 11.48 -14.35 -0.90
CA LYS A 27 11.89 -15.71 -1.35
C LYS A 27 10.91 -16.22 -2.40
N VAL A 28 11.38 -16.37 -3.62
CA VAL A 28 10.58 -16.88 -4.74
C VAL A 28 10.14 -18.34 -4.50
N GLU A 29 10.94 -19.11 -3.76
CA GLU A 29 10.72 -20.52 -3.48
C GLU A 29 9.45 -20.78 -2.63
N LEU A 30 8.92 -19.76 -1.95
CA LEU A 30 7.72 -19.91 -1.13
C LEU A 30 6.47 -20.18 -1.98
N ASP A 31 6.36 -19.54 -3.15
CA ASP A 31 5.31 -19.80 -4.13
C ASP A 31 5.79 -19.41 -5.55
N PRO A 32 6.55 -20.31 -6.22
CA PRO A 32 7.09 -20.01 -7.55
C PRO A 32 6.03 -19.83 -8.64
N ALA A 33 4.79 -20.24 -8.39
CA ALA A 33 3.68 -20.05 -9.34
C ALA A 33 3.07 -18.64 -9.24
N LEU A 34 3.13 -18.04 -8.05
CA LEU A 34 2.53 -16.73 -7.77
C LEU A 34 3.57 -15.61 -7.74
N ILE A 35 4.75 -15.87 -7.18
CA ILE A 35 5.80 -14.85 -7.00
C ILE A 35 6.56 -14.68 -8.32
N THR A 36 6.53 -13.44 -8.82
CA THR A 36 7.18 -13.08 -10.09
C THR A 36 8.70 -13.04 -9.96
N ASP A 37 9.20 -12.41 -8.88
CA ASP A 37 10.64 -12.28 -8.63
C ASP A 37 10.89 -11.89 -7.16
N ARG A 38 12.17 -11.79 -6.80
CA ARG A 38 12.61 -11.34 -5.47
C ARG A 38 12.37 -9.83 -5.30
N SER A 39 11.89 -9.42 -4.13
CA SER A 39 11.59 -8.01 -3.80
C SER A 39 12.85 -7.18 -3.53
N THR A 40 13.82 -7.16 -4.44
CA THR A 40 14.97 -6.24 -4.36
C THR A 40 14.60 -4.85 -4.88
N LYS A 41 15.35 -3.83 -4.48
CA LYS A 41 15.18 -2.45 -4.98
C LYS A 41 15.16 -2.40 -6.52
N ASP A 42 16.09 -3.11 -7.16
CA ASP A 42 16.22 -3.10 -8.63
C ASP A 42 15.02 -3.81 -9.28
N ASN A 43 14.53 -4.91 -8.71
CA ASN A 43 13.35 -5.61 -9.24
C ASN A 43 12.07 -4.81 -9.01
N VAL A 44 11.95 -4.06 -7.91
CA VAL A 44 10.84 -3.12 -7.70
C VAL A 44 10.85 -2.03 -8.77
N ALA A 45 12.01 -1.41 -9.02
CA ALA A 45 12.15 -0.41 -10.09
C ALA A 45 11.81 -0.98 -11.47
N ALA A 46 12.32 -2.18 -11.79
CA ALA A 46 12.04 -2.86 -13.06
C ALA A 46 10.54 -3.21 -13.21
N ALA A 47 9.88 -3.68 -12.14
CA ALA A 47 8.45 -3.98 -12.16
C ALA A 47 7.61 -2.73 -12.43
N ILE A 48 7.92 -1.60 -11.79
CA ILE A 48 7.22 -0.34 -12.02
C ILE A 48 7.46 0.15 -13.45
N SER A 49 8.70 0.07 -13.97
CA SER A 49 9.01 0.41 -15.36
C SER A 49 8.20 -0.45 -16.35
N ALA A 50 8.13 -1.76 -16.13
CA ALA A 50 7.36 -2.65 -16.99
C ALA A 50 5.85 -2.38 -16.94
N ILE A 51 5.32 -1.93 -15.80
CA ILE A 51 3.93 -1.48 -15.68
C ILE A 51 3.74 -0.19 -16.48
N ALA A 52 4.63 0.79 -16.34
CA ALA A 52 4.56 2.06 -17.05
C ALA A 52 4.60 1.88 -18.57
N GLU A 53 5.42 0.94 -19.09
CA GLU A 53 5.53 0.65 -20.53
C GLU A 53 4.23 0.08 -21.14
N ARG A 54 3.42 -0.63 -20.35
CA ARG A 54 2.20 -1.30 -20.86
C ARG A 54 0.90 -0.61 -20.48
N SER A 55 0.93 0.32 -19.52
CA SER A 55 -0.24 1.06 -19.05
C SER A 55 -0.42 2.38 -19.78
N THR A 56 -1.64 2.88 -19.76
CA THR A 56 -2.06 4.15 -20.38
C THR A 56 -2.70 5.06 -19.33
N SER A 57 -3.01 6.29 -19.70
CA SER A 57 -3.73 7.22 -18.81
C SER A 57 -5.16 6.80 -18.45
N ALA A 58 -5.68 5.76 -19.08
CA ALA A 58 -6.98 5.18 -18.72
C ALA A 58 -6.87 4.09 -17.64
N ASP A 59 -5.64 3.68 -17.30
CA ASP A 59 -5.41 2.61 -16.35
C ASP A 59 -5.19 3.13 -14.93
N HIS A 60 -5.65 2.34 -13.96
CA HIS A 60 -5.36 2.52 -12.55
C HIS A 60 -4.27 1.54 -12.13
N VAL A 61 -3.20 2.06 -11.54
CA VAL A 61 -2.08 1.27 -11.02
C VAL A 61 -2.14 1.25 -9.50
N ALA A 62 -2.32 0.08 -8.91
CA ALA A 62 -2.23 -0.11 -7.46
C ALA A 62 -0.89 -0.75 -7.09
N ILE A 63 -0.16 -0.13 -6.16
CA ILE A 63 1.09 -0.64 -5.61
C ILE A 63 0.92 -0.78 -4.11
N VAL A 64 1.00 -2.00 -3.60
CA VAL A 64 0.82 -2.30 -2.18
C VAL A 64 2.08 -2.93 -1.62
N VAL A 65 2.57 -2.36 -0.52
CA VAL A 65 3.79 -2.79 0.16
C VAL A 65 3.44 -3.32 1.55
N PHE A 66 3.75 -4.58 1.77
CA PHE A 66 3.70 -5.23 3.10
C PHE A 66 5.10 -5.51 3.59
N GLY A 67 5.37 -5.23 4.87
CA GLY A 67 6.67 -5.51 5.46
C GLY A 67 7.05 -4.56 6.58
N HIS A 68 8.33 -4.38 6.75
CA HIS A 68 8.88 -3.44 7.73
C HIS A 68 9.50 -2.23 7.04
N GLY A 69 9.47 -1.12 7.72
CA GLY A 69 10.17 0.08 7.32
C GLY A 69 11.11 0.56 8.42
N SER A 70 12.00 1.45 8.06
CA SER A 70 12.97 2.06 8.95
C SER A 70 13.07 3.57 8.69
N PHE A 71 13.49 4.31 9.71
CA PHE A 71 13.72 5.73 9.60
C PHE A 71 14.96 6.11 10.41
N THR A 72 15.97 6.63 9.73
CA THR A 72 17.16 7.22 10.34
C THR A 72 17.34 8.65 9.84
N ASP A 73 17.82 8.80 8.64
CA ASP A 73 17.96 10.03 7.85
C ASP A 73 16.81 10.20 6.84
N ALA A 74 16.25 9.07 6.38
CA ALA A 74 15.11 8.98 5.48
C ALA A 74 14.25 7.76 5.81
N ALA A 75 12.97 7.78 5.43
CA ALA A 75 12.11 6.60 5.49
C ALA A 75 12.49 5.62 4.38
N ARG A 76 12.60 4.34 4.73
CA ARG A 76 12.96 3.24 3.82
C ARG A 76 12.04 2.06 4.04
N ILE A 77 11.85 1.28 2.98
CA ILE A 77 11.24 -0.05 3.06
C ILE A 77 12.36 -1.07 3.14
N ASN A 78 12.30 -1.95 4.14
CA ASN A 78 13.32 -2.97 4.35
C ASN A 78 13.13 -4.11 3.34
N LEU A 79 14.03 -4.22 2.38
CA LEU A 79 13.99 -5.22 1.31
C LEU A 79 15.28 -6.06 1.29
N PRO A 80 15.27 -7.22 0.64
CA PRO A 80 16.50 -7.98 0.40
C PRO A 80 17.52 -7.13 -0.35
N GLY A 81 18.67 -6.89 0.27
CA GLY A 81 19.76 -6.10 -0.30
C GLY A 81 19.72 -4.63 0.14
N ARG A 82 19.50 -3.70 -0.77
CA ARG A 82 19.44 -2.27 -0.48
C ARG A 82 18.01 -1.84 -0.22
N ASP A 83 17.79 -1.14 0.89
CA ASP A 83 16.49 -0.59 1.24
C ASP A 83 16.19 0.68 0.40
N PRO A 84 15.15 0.68 -0.43
CA PRO A 84 14.75 1.89 -1.15
C PRO A 84 14.14 2.92 -0.20
N SER A 85 14.52 4.18 -0.39
CA SER A 85 13.95 5.31 0.34
C SER A 85 12.63 5.78 -0.31
N ALA A 86 11.91 6.65 0.39
CA ALA A 86 10.74 7.34 -0.15
C ALA A 86 11.10 8.13 -1.43
N GLU A 87 12.29 8.75 -1.49
CA GLU A 87 12.79 9.45 -2.67
C GLU A 87 13.07 8.49 -3.84
N ASP A 88 13.62 7.29 -3.57
CA ASP A 88 13.77 6.26 -4.59
C ASP A 88 12.43 5.87 -5.21
N PHE A 89 11.39 5.65 -4.37
CA PHE A 89 10.04 5.36 -4.86
C PHE A 89 9.44 6.54 -5.65
N SER A 90 9.67 7.78 -5.23
CA SER A 90 9.27 8.96 -6.00
C SER A 90 9.88 8.92 -7.40
N GLY A 91 11.17 8.58 -7.50
CA GLY A 91 11.85 8.38 -8.78
C GLY A 91 11.26 7.23 -9.61
N PHE A 92 10.90 6.10 -8.99
CA PHE A 92 10.28 4.99 -9.71
C PHE A 92 8.89 5.37 -10.23
N LEU A 93 8.08 6.03 -9.42
CA LEU A 93 6.72 6.42 -9.76
C LEU A 93 6.65 7.59 -10.75
N SER A 94 7.74 8.31 -10.99
CA SER A 94 7.80 9.36 -12.02
C SER A 94 7.63 8.81 -13.45
N GLN A 95 7.77 7.50 -13.64
CA GLN A 95 7.53 6.83 -14.91
C GLN A 95 6.02 6.58 -15.19
N LEU A 96 5.18 6.68 -14.16
CA LEU A 96 3.72 6.57 -14.24
C LEU A 96 3.11 7.97 -14.37
N ASP A 97 3.52 8.68 -15.43
CA ASP A 97 3.07 10.03 -15.74
C ASP A 97 1.77 9.97 -16.55
N GLY A 98 0.68 10.34 -15.91
CA GLY A 98 -0.66 10.34 -16.50
C GLY A 98 -1.55 9.17 -16.12
N GLN A 99 -1.07 8.11 -15.48
CA GLN A 99 -1.91 7.08 -14.88
C GLN A 99 -2.43 7.52 -13.51
N HIS A 100 -3.60 7.02 -13.12
CA HIS A 100 -4.03 7.10 -11.73
C HIS A 100 -3.26 6.06 -10.90
N VAL A 101 -2.57 6.50 -9.85
CA VAL A 101 -1.75 5.63 -9.01
C VAL A 101 -2.26 5.62 -7.58
N THR A 102 -2.54 4.44 -7.04
CA THR A 102 -2.74 4.24 -5.60
C THR A 102 -1.53 3.53 -5.02
N PHE A 103 -0.82 4.19 -4.12
CA PHE A 103 0.32 3.63 -3.41
C PHE A 103 -0.05 3.40 -1.94
N VAL A 104 0.00 2.15 -1.50
CA VAL A 104 -0.29 1.74 -0.12
C VAL A 104 0.98 1.22 0.52
N ASN A 105 1.50 1.93 1.52
CA ASN A 105 2.65 1.49 2.31
C ASN A 105 2.17 1.04 3.70
N ALA A 106 1.94 -0.25 3.84
CA ALA A 106 1.53 -0.89 5.09
C ALA A 106 2.71 -1.24 6.03
N ALA A 107 3.90 -0.74 5.75
CA ALA A 107 5.07 -0.93 6.60
C ALA A 107 5.11 0.07 7.78
N SER A 108 5.86 -0.27 8.82
CA SER A 108 6.22 0.69 9.88
C SER A 108 7.03 1.87 9.31
N ALA A 109 7.09 2.98 10.04
CA ALA A 109 7.83 4.19 9.65
C ALA A 109 7.46 4.78 8.27
N SER A 110 6.27 4.47 7.74
CA SER A 110 5.83 4.81 6.38
C SER A 110 5.39 6.27 6.19
N GLY A 111 5.06 7.00 7.26
CA GLY A 111 4.49 8.36 7.18
C GLY A 111 5.18 9.33 6.22
N PRO A 112 6.53 9.42 6.20
CA PRO A 112 7.23 10.34 5.28
C PRO A 112 7.05 10.02 3.79
N PHE A 113 6.51 8.86 3.43
CA PHE A 113 6.16 8.54 2.05
C PHE A 113 5.02 9.41 1.51
N VAL A 114 4.15 9.94 2.37
CA VAL A 114 3.07 10.84 1.94
C VAL A 114 3.64 12.04 1.21
N GLU A 115 4.46 12.85 1.88
CA GLU A 115 5.07 14.04 1.29
C GLU A 115 5.94 13.72 0.07
N ALA A 116 6.71 12.62 0.13
CA ALA A 116 7.64 12.24 -0.93
C ALA A 116 6.96 11.76 -2.21
N LEU A 117 5.77 11.16 -2.11
CA LEU A 117 5.08 10.54 -3.24
C LEU A 117 3.87 11.33 -3.72
N SER A 118 3.45 12.35 -2.98
CA SER A 118 2.30 13.18 -3.34
C SER A 118 2.44 13.77 -4.75
N ALA A 119 1.39 13.66 -5.54
CA ALA A 119 1.29 14.25 -6.87
C ALA A 119 -0.16 14.24 -7.35
N GLU A 120 -0.49 15.07 -8.34
CA GLU A 120 -1.80 15.02 -9.02
C GLU A 120 -2.06 13.64 -9.63
N GLY A 121 -3.27 13.10 -9.46
CA GLY A 121 -3.64 11.76 -9.92
C GLY A 121 -3.07 10.61 -9.08
N ARG A 122 -2.49 10.92 -7.92
CA ARG A 122 -1.91 9.92 -7.01
C ARG A 122 -2.61 9.93 -5.66
N VAL A 123 -2.97 8.75 -5.19
CA VAL A 123 -3.43 8.49 -3.83
C VAL A 123 -2.32 7.80 -3.06
N VAL A 124 -1.95 8.33 -1.90
CA VAL A 124 -0.90 7.75 -1.04
C VAL A 124 -1.49 7.40 0.31
N MET A 125 -1.39 6.13 0.68
CA MET A 125 -1.81 5.60 1.98
C MET A 125 -0.61 5.06 2.74
N THR A 126 -0.52 5.37 4.02
CA THR A 126 0.54 4.86 4.89
C THR A 126 -0.03 4.32 6.20
N ALA A 127 0.56 3.26 6.74
CA ALA A 127 0.16 2.67 8.01
C ALA A 127 0.50 3.57 9.20
N THR A 128 1.50 4.44 9.06
CA THR A 128 2.01 5.26 10.16
C THR A 128 2.04 6.74 9.80
N LYS A 129 1.92 7.59 10.82
CA LYS A 129 1.96 9.05 10.68
C LYS A 129 3.38 9.60 10.53
N THR A 130 4.35 8.95 11.14
CA THR A 130 5.74 9.45 11.16
C THR A 130 6.74 8.32 11.02
N GLY A 131 7.97 8.66 10.63
CA GLY A 131 9.09 7.72 10.61
C GLY A 131 9.48 7.17 12.01
N ARG A 132 8.92 7.72 13.10
CA ARG A 132 9.18 7.26 14.48
C ARG A 132 8.17 6.22 14.98
N GLN A 133 7.17 5.88 14.20
CA GLN A 133 6.24 4.79 14.47
C GLN A 133 6.79 3.50 13.83
N TRP A 134 7.77 2.88 14.49
CA TRP A 134 8.54 1.74 13.97
C TRP A 134 8.12 0.38 14.53
N ASN A 135 7.08 0.31 15.37
CA ASN A 135 6.50 -0.95 15.77
C ASN A 135 5.94 -1.68 14.53
N ALA A 136 5.84 -3.00 14.62
CA ALA A 136 5.18 -3.77 13.56
C ALA A 136 3.76 -3.24 13.35
N ALA A 137 3.44 -2.88 12.10
CA ALA A 137 2.16 -2.34 11.75
C ALA A 137 1.15 -3.46 11.50
N VAL A 138 -0.07 -3.28 12.03
CA VAL A 138 -1.20 -4.22 11.82
C VAL A 138 -2.16 -3.74 10.74
N PHE A 139 -2.04 -2.47 10.32
CA PHE A 139 -2.86 -1.86 9.28
C PHE A 139 -2.97 -2.72 8.01
N GLY A 140 -1.85 -3.32 7.57
CA GLY A 140 -1.83 -4.14 6.36
C GLY A 140 -2.75 -5.36 6.43
N GLY A 141 -2.88 -5.99 7.60
CA GLY A 141 -3.82 -7.09 7.84
C GLY A 141 -5.26 -6.63 7.69
N HIS A 142 -5.63 -5.58 8.37
CA HIS A 142 -6.98 -5.02 8.29
C HIS A 142 -7.31 -4.44 6.91
N PHE A 143 -6.31 -3.87 6.21
CA PHE A 143 -6.50 -3.40 4.84
C PHE A 143 -6.86 -4.54 3.88
N VAL A 144 -6.21 -5.70 4.02
CA VAL A 144 -6.52 -6.90 3.24
C VAL A 144 -7.86 -7.49 3.66
N ASP A 145 -8.14 -7.52 4.98
CA ASP A 145 -9.40 -8.01 5.54
C ASP A 145 -10.61 -7.28 4.96
N ALA A 146 -10.50 -5.98 4.71
CA ALA A 146 -11.54 -5.20 4.04
C ALA A 146 -11.96 -5.76 2.67
N PHE A 147 -11.08 -6.45 1.95
CA PHE A 147 -11.37 -7.08 0.65
C PHE A 147 -11.70 -8.56 0.74
N THR A 148 -11.69 -9.14 1.96
CA THR A 148 -11.90 -10.56 2.21
C THR A 148 -13.00 -10.77 3.26
N ASP A 149 -12.65 -11.16 4.48
CA ASP A 149 -13.62 -11.52 5.53
C ASP A 149 -14.36 -10.31 6.12
N GLY A 150 -13.78 -9.12 6.08
CA GLY A 150 -14.35 -7.86 6.59
C GLY A 150 -15.19 -7.05 5.61
N GLU A 151 -15.39 -7.55 4.42
CA GLU A 151 -15.97 -6.82 3.29
C GLU A 151 -17.37 -6.25 3.55
N GLU A 152 -18.27 -7.02 4.16
CA GLU A 152 -19.62 -6.53 4.46
C GLU A 152 -19.61 -5.30 5.39
N GLU A 153 -18.64 -5.23 6.29
CA GLU A 153 -18.45 -4.08 7.19
C GLU A 153 -17.70 -2.94 6.49
N ALA A 154 -16.73 -3.26 5.63
CA ALA A 154 -15.94 -2.29 4.90
C ALA A 154 -16.72 -1.58 3.81
N ASP A 155 -17.67 -2.27 3.14
CA ASP A 155 -18.58 -1.69 2.12
C ASP A 155 -19.56 -0.72 2.78
N ALA A 156 -19.13 0.53 2.96
CA ALA A 156 -19.89 1.55 3.67
C ALA A 156 -21.08 2.09 2.85
N ASN A 157 -20.94 2.13 1.53
CA ASN A 157 -21.97 2.64 0.62
C ASN A 157 -22.95 1.56 0.13
N LYS A 158 -22.69 0.29 0.46
CA LYS A 158 -23.52 -0.89 0.14
C LYS A 158 -23.69 -1.13 -1.37
N ASP A 159 -22.63 -0.89 -2.15
CA ASP A 159 -22.62 -1.12 -3.59
C ASP A 159 -22.07 -2.52 -3.98
N GLU A 160 -21.84 -3.38 -2.98
CA GLU A 160 -21.30 -4.74 -3.11
C GLU A 160 -19.82 -4.76 -3.57
N ARG A 161 -19.10 -3.65 -3.37
CA ARG A 161 -17.69 -3.52 -3.68
C ARG A 161 -16.99 -2.72 -2.58
N VAL A 162 -15.73 -3.00 -2.35
CA VAL A 162 -14.91 -2.20 -1.44
C VAL A 162 -13.93 -1.37 -2.27
N SER A 163 -14.05 -0.05 -2.17
CA SER A 163 -13.10 0.89 -2.74
C SER A 163 -11.83 0.97 -1.89
N MET A 164 -10.76 1.51 -2.45
CA MET A 164 -9.51 1.76 -1.70
C MET A 164 -9.72 2.69 -0.51
N LEU A 165 -10.63 3.68 -0.63
CA LEU A 165 -10.97 4.60 0.47
C LEU A 165 -11.73 3.88 1.59
N GLU A 166 -12.66 3.00 1.26
CA GLU A 166 -13.38 2.19 2.24
C GLU A 166 -12.45 1.22 2.95
N ALA A 167 -11.55 0.56 2.22
CA ALA A 167 -10.53 -0.30 2.80
C ALA A 167 -9.59 0.46 3.75
N PHE A 168 -9.15 1.67 3.37
CA PHE A 168 -8.37 2.55 4.23
C PHE A 168 -9.14 2.90 5.52
N THR A 169 -10.38 3.33 5.37
CA THR A 169 -11.23 3.76 6.49
C THR A 169 -11.49 2.61 7.45
N TYR A 170 -11.86 1.44 6.92
CA TYR A 170 -12.05 0.21 7.69
C TYR A 170 -10.77 -0.17 8.45
N ALA A 171 -9.64 -0.28 7.74
CA ALA A 171 -8.37 -0.66 8.35
C ALA A 171 -7.96 0.28 9.47
N ARG A 172 -8.07 1.60 9.26
CA ARG A 172 -7.74 2.61 10.28
C ARG A 172 -8.62 2.47 11.53
N LEU A 173 -9.90 2.19 11.38
CA LEU A 173 -10.82 1.99 12.52
C LEU A 173 -10.47 0.69 13.25
N LYS A 174 -10.24 -0.41 12.53
CA LYS A 174 -9.86 -1.70 13.13
C LYS A 174 -8.54 -1.64 13.89
N VAL A 175 -7.56 -0.88 13.39
CA VAL A 175 -6.31 -0.60 14.14
C VAL A 175 -6.63 0.08 15.48
N ALA A 176 -7.49 1.10 15.49
CA ALA A 176 -7.87 1.77 16.73
C ALA A 176 -8.60 0.85 17.71
N ASP A 177 -9.54 0.04 17.20
CA ASP A 177 -10.29 -0.94 17.98
C ASP A 177 -9.37 -2.00 18.61
N GLU A 178 -8.37 -2.49 17.87
CA GLU A 178 -7.39 -3.47 18.35
C GLU A 178 -6.57 -2.92 19.53
N PHE A 179 -6.04 -1.70 19.41
CA PHE A 179 -5.31 -1.04 20.50
C PHE A 179 -6.20 -0.76 21.72
N GLU A 180 -7.47 -0.40 21.50
CA GLU A 180 -8.44 -0.21 22.59
C GLU A 180 -8.75 -1.53 23.30
N ALA A 181 -8.99 -2.59 22.54
CA ALA A 181 -9.28 -3.94 23.09
C ALA A 181 -8.10 -4.48 23.92
N ASP A 182 -6.87 -4.22 23.50
CA ASP A 182 -5.67 -4.61 24.21
C ASP A 182 -5.35 -3.70 25.41
N GLY A 183 -6.07 -2.60 25.58
CA GLY A 183 -5.83 -1.61 26.64
C GLY A 183 -4.48 -0.91 26.51
N THR A 184 -3.95 -0.81 25.29
CA THR A 184 -2.65 -0.20 25.00
C THR A 184 -2.80 1.13 24.28
N MET A 185 -1.76 1.98 24.37
CA MET A 185 -1.77 3.25 23.64
C MET A 185 -1.54 2.99 22.14
N GLN A 186 -2.40 3.54 21.32
CA GLN A 186 -2.25 3.45 19.86
C GLN A 186 -0.93 4.08 19.40
N THR A 187 -0.07 3.29 18.78
CA THR A 187 1.24 3.69 18.26
C THR A 187 1.32 3.66 16.74
N GLU A 188 0.21 3.38 16.08
CA GLU A 188 0.05 3.30 14.65
C GLU A 188 -1.11 4.20 14.21
N HIS A 189 -0.82 5.16 13.32
CA HIS A 189 -1.79 6.14 12.84
C HIS A 189 -1.67 6.25 11.33
N ALA A 190 -2.58 5.63 10.63
CA ALA A 190 -2.61 5.65 9.17
C ALA A 190 -2.93 7.04 8.62
N LEU A 191 -2.31 7.39 7.50
CA LEU A 191 -2.53 8.62 6.75
C LEU A 191 -2.96 8.32 5.32
N LEU A 192 -3.78 9.23 4.79
CA LEU A 192 -4.24 9.27 3.41
C LEU A 192 -3.95 10.66 2.83
N ASP A 193 -3.32 10.71 1.67
CA ASP A 193 -3.28 11.87 0.78
C ASP A 193 -3.97 11.44 -0.52
N ASP A 194 -5.15 11.99 -0.77
CA ASP A 194 -5.98 11.70 -1.94
C ASP A 194 -6.23 12.94 -2.82
N ASN A 195 -5.66 14.09 -2.44
CA ASN A 195 -5.78 15.36 -3.16
C ASN A 195 -4.45 15.85 -3.75
N GLY A 196 -3.33 15.19 -3.44
CA GLY A 196 -2.01 15.51 -3.97
C GLY A 196 -1.38 16.77 -3.36
N ASP A 197 -1.75 17.15 -2.12
CA ASP A 197 -1.20 18.34 -1.45
C ASP A 197 0.02 18.03 -0.55
N GLY A 198 0.38 16.76 -0.42
CA GLY A 198 1.51 16.29 0.38
C GLY A 198 1.21 16.25 1.88
N VAL A 199 -0.03 16.47 2.28
CA VAL A 199 -0.47 16.41 3.67
C VAL A 199 -1.32 15.16 3.87
N GLY A 200 -0.89 14.30 4.74
CA GLY A 200 -1.65 13.10 5.07
C GLY A 200 -2.63 13.33 6.20
N ASP A 201 -3.88 12.99 5.95
CA ASP A 201 -4.97 13.05 6.92
C ASP A 201 -5.44 11.65 7.33
N GLY A 202 -6.15 11.56 8.47
CA GLY A 202 -6.78 10.30 8.90
C GLY A 202 -8.14 10.06 8.20
N PHE A 203 -8.51 10.84 7.21
CA PHE A 203 -9.77 10.78 6.47
C PHE A 203 -9.58 11.39 5.08
N SER A 204 -10.50 11.13 4.16
CA SER A 204 -10.46 11.75 2.82
C SER A 204 -10.67 13.26 2.89
N THR A 205 -9.83 14.00 2.19
CA THR A 205 -9.93 15.46 1.98
C THR A 205 -10.06 15.82 0.50
N GLY A 206 -9.88 14.85 -0.38
CA GLY A 206 -10.01 14.96 -1.82
C GLY A 206 -11.37 14.51 -2.35
N TRP A 207 -11.67 14.88 -3.58
CA TRP A 207 -12.82 14.50 -4.45
C TRP A 207 -14.18 14.95 -4.00
#